data_51ebf549c13c83c79682d703b051ac6c
#
_entry.id   51ebf549c13c83c79682d703b051ac6c
#
_cell.length_a   1.000
_cell.length_b   1.000
_cell.length_c   1.000
_cell.angle_alpha   90.00
_cell.angle_beta   90.00
_cell.angle_gamma   90.00
#
_symmetry.space_group_name_H-M   'P 1'
#
loop_
_entity.id
_entity.type
_entity.pdbx_description
1 polymer ?
#
loop_
_entity_poly.entity_id
_entity_poly.type
_entity_poly.pdbx_seq_one_letter_code
_entity_poly.pdbx_strand_id
1 'polypeptide(L)'
;MPRNTISILALLFPAFVLINCTATSQTITPSHEANQQTIPIGGNSWLINSNDKDEKITKEGLTNWKNTATICRTYVRVPQTGKLKISVTLTTNGGESKLNLMFLGKTVTLTTTPNTTKEYFAGEWDIKQSGYEAIDLQGVIKVGDSFGQVQSISISGSAVSMETVFVKDNVDNYFYWGRRGPSVHLKYSLPTNENIEWFYNELTIPENQDVIGSYFMANGFAEGYFGMQVNSATERRILFSVWSPFKTDNPNAIPDDEKIILLKKGEGVYTGEFGNEGAGGQSYLKYNWKAGNTYKFLLQGKPTVDNYTLYSAYFYAPEENQWRLIASFKRPKTSTYLKSLHSFLENFIPETGNTGRMGLYTHQWVRTTTGQWLELTEAKFTGDATARKNYRKDYAGGVANGSFYLRNCGFFNDFVPLDGTFRRNAANKIPDINFSILP
;
A
#
# COMPACT_ATOMS: atom_id res chain seq x y z
N MET A 1 -67.60 -61.17 43.18
CA MET A 1 -67.94 -62.59 42.81
C MET A 1 -67.58 -62.73 41.34
N PRO A 2 -67.05 -63.85 40.85
CA PRO A 2 -65.87 -64.58 41.34
C PRO A 2 -64.73 -64.62 40.32
N ARG A 3 -63.61 -64.97 40.85
CA ARG A 3 -62.43 -65.69 40.37
C ARG A 3 -62.61 -66.53 39.10
N ASN A 4 -61.60 -66.56 38.23
CA ASN A 4 -61.04 -67.81 37.73
C ASN A 4 -59.58 -67.61 37.25
N THR A 5 -58.70 -68.38 37.85
CA THR A 5 -57.34 -68.68 37.59
C THR A 5 -57.21 -69.70 36.45
N ILE A 6 -56.30 -69.43 35.47
CA ILE A 6 -55.78 -70.53 34.63
C ILE A 6 -54.27 -70.32 34.48
N SER A 7 -53.50 -71.29 34.94
CA SER A 7 -52.08 -71.48 34.75
C SER A 7 -51.79 -71.97 33.36
N ILE A 8 -50.76 -71.40 32.65
CA ILE A 8 -50.17 -72.00 31.45
C ILE A 8 -48.65 -71.98 31.55
N LEU A 9 -48.14 -73.13 31.35
CA LEU A 9 -46.81 -73.67 31.26
C LEU A 9 -45.79 -72.86 30.46
N ALA A 10 -44.59 -72.68 31.02
CA ALA A 10 -43.44 -72.06 30.38
C ALA A 10 -42.73 -73.03 29.43
N LEU A 11 -42.56 -72.63 28.20
CA LEU A 11 -41.61 -73.24 27.22
C LEU A 11 -40.43 -72.31 27.02
N LEU A 12 -39.24 -72.71 27.42
CA LEU A 12 -37.94 -72.09 27.19
C LEU A 12 -37.50 -72.35 25.77
N PHE A 13 -37.34 -71.30 24.96
CA PHE A 13 -36.57 -71.30 23.73
C PHE A 13 -35.27 -70.46 23.89
N PRO A 14 -34.10 -70.95 23.45
CA PRO A 14 -32.88 -70.12 23.51
C PRO A 14 -32.91 -69.14 22.40
N ALA A 15 -32.80 -67.83 22.73
CA ALA A 15 -32.61 -66.74 21.76
C ALA A 15 -31.16 -66.67 21.36
N PHE A 16 -30.90 -66.93 20.09
CA PHE A 16 -29.65 -66.59 19.45
C PHE A 16 -29.58 -65.02 19.22
N VAL A 17 -28.71 -64.39 19.97
CA VAL A 17 -28.39 -62.93 19.72
C VAL A 17 -27.44 -62.83 18.59
N LEU A 18 -27.91 -62.42 17.39
CA LEU A 18 -27.09 -61.97 16.30
C LEU A 18 -26.64 -60.52 16.61
N ILE A 19 -25.39 -60.39 16.98
CA ILE A 19 -24.75 -59.05 17.11
C ILE A 19 -24.45 -58.57 15.68
N ASN A 20 -25.30 -57.69 15.14
CA ASN A 20 -25.02 -56.92 13.93
C ASN A 20 -24.03 -55.81 14.29
N CYS A 21 -22.75 -55.97 14.01
CA CYS A 21 -21.80 -54.87 13.95
C CYS A 21 -22.10 -54.01 12.71
N THR A 22 -22.90 -52.98 12.84
CA THR A 22 -22.97 -51.90 11.89
C THR A 22 -21.75 -51.01 12.08
N ALA A 23 -20.76 -51.13 11.18
CA ALA A 23 -19.67 -50.19 11.05
C ALA A 23 -20.28 -48.88 10.55
N THR A 24 -20.53 -47.93 11.42
CA THR A 24 -20.79 -46.54 11.07
C THR A 24 -19.52 -45.95 10.54
N SER A 25 -19.38 -45.81 9.20
CA SER A 25 -18.40 -44.97 8.60
C SER A 25 -18.72 -43.52 8.99
N GLN A 26 -18.01 -42.98 9.96
CA GLN A 26 -18.01 -41.55 10.20
C GLN A 26 -17.37 -40.89 8.98
N THR A 27 -18.19 -40.30 8.13
CA THR A 27 -17.78 -39.28 7.19
C THR A 27 -17.23 -38.12 8.05
N ILE A 28 -15.89 -38.00 8.12
CA ILE A 28 -15.23 -36.85 8.71
C ILE A 28 -15.51 -35.70 7.74
N THR A 29 -16.59 -34.97 7.98
CA THR A 29 -16.75 -33.62 7.46
C THR A 29 -15.58 -32.81 8.04
N PRO A 30 -14.79 -32.07 7.22
CA PRO A 30 -13.76 -31.18 7.76
C PRO A 30 -14.48 -30.21 8.70
N SER A 31 -14.23 -30.31 9.99
CA SER A 31 -14.65 -29.29 10.94
C SER A 31 -13.87 -28.03 10.58
N HIS A 32 -14.53 -26.99 10.10
CA HIS A 32 -13.95 -25.64 10.04
C HIS A 32 -13.48 -25.31 11.47
N GLU A 33 -12.15 -25.29 11.67
CA GLU A 33 -11.60 -24.84 12.95
C GLU A 33 -12.11 -23.43 13.22
N ALA A 34 -12.56 -23.17 14.44
CA ALA A 34 -12.95 -21.83 14.86
C ALA A 34 -11.78 -20.88 14.58
N ASN A 35 -12.05 -19.75 13.89
CA ASN A 35 -11.08 -18.71 13.49
C ASN A 35 -10.17 -19.04 12.27
N GLN A 36 -10.50 -19.99 11.42
CA GLN A 36 -9.75 -20.16 10.16
C GLN A 36 -9.89 -18.92 9.28
N GLN A 37 -8.76 -18.46 8.71
CA GLN A 37 -8.69 -17.35 7.77
C GLN A 37 -7.99 -17.83 6.49
N THR A 38 -8.51 -17.42 5.32
CA THR A 38 -7.91 -17.72 4.02
C THR A 38 -7.32 -16.43 3.43
N ILE A 39 -6.02 -16.44 3.20
CA ILE A 39 -5.22 -15.32 2.72
C ILE A 39 -5.01 -15.49 1.21
N PRO A 40 -5.68 -14.69 0.36
CA PRO A 40 -5.47 -14.75 -1.09
C PRO A 40 -4.04 -14.33 -1.46
N ILE A 41 -3.37 -15.12 -2.29
CA ILE A 41 -2.03 -14.78 -2.81
C ILE A 41 -2.08 -13.47 -3.59
N GLY A 42 -3.13 -13.25 -4.39
CA GLY A 42 -3.26 -12.08 -5.26
C GLY A 42 -3.16 -10.73 -4.57
N GLY A 43 -3.57 -10.63 -3.31
CA GLY A 43 -3.55 -9.38 -2.54
C GLY A 43 -2.42 -9.26 -1.52
N ASN A 44 -1.73 -10.36 -1.19
CA ASN A 44 -0.88 -10.44 0.01
C ASN A 44 0.54 -10.95 -0.27
N SER A 45 0.91 -11.18 -1.55
CA SER A 45 2.17 -11.83 -1.87
C SER A 45 3.02 -11.07 -2.88
N TRP A 46 4.33 -11.27 -2.79
CA TRP A 46 5.36 -10.71 -3.66
C TRP A 46 6.34 -11.79 -4.08
N LEU A 47 6.88 -11.64 -5.29
CA LEU A 47 7.95 -12.50 -5.79
C LEU A 47 9.31 -11.94 -5.36
N ILE A 48 10.08 -12.77 -4.68
CA ILE A 48 11.44 -12.47 -4.27
C ILE A 48 12.38 -13.28 -5.17
N ASN A 49 13.45 -12.65 -5.65
CA ASN A 49 14.45 -13.26 -6.57
C ASN A 49 13.86 -13.80 -7.88
N SER A 50 12.72 -13.26 -8.34
CA SER A 50 12.17 -13.64 -9.65
C SER A 50 12.89 -12.85 -10.74
N ASN A 51 13.45 -13.58 -11.70
CA ASN A 51 14.07 -13.05 -12.92
C ASN A 51 13.22 -13.36 -14.17
N ASP A 52 12.13 -14.09 -14.02
CA ASP A 52 11.21 -14.45 -15.10
C ASP A 52 10.01 -13.48 -15.10
N LYS A 53 9.84 -12.75 -16.20
CA LYS A 53 8.73 -11.79 -16.38
C LYS A 53 7.37 -12.46 -16.52
N ASP A 54 7.32 -13.75 -16.79
CA ASP A 54 6.08 -14.50 -16.94
C ASP A 54 5.54 -15.01 -15.60
N GLU A 55 6.40 -15.15 -14.59
CA GLU A 55 5.98 -15.41 -13.22
C GLU A 55 5.29 -14.18 -12.64
N LYS A 56 4.01 -14.30 -12.28
CA LYS A 56 3.21 -13.15 -11.84
C LYS A 56 2.29 -13.50 -10.69
N ILE A 57 2.10 -12.51 -9.82
CA ILE A 57 0.98 -12.49 -8.89
C ILE A 57 -0.21 -11.83 -9.59
N THR A 58 -1.26 -12.62 -9.81
CA THR A 58 -2.53 -12.18 -10.41
C THR A 58 -3.65 -12.25 -9.39
N LYS A 59 -4.87 -11.87 -9.76
CA LYS A 59 -6.03 -12.02 -8.87
C LYS A 59 -6.37 -13.48 -8.56
N GLU A 60 -5.93 -14.41 -9.42
CA GLU A 60 -6.08 -15.86 -9.23
C GLU A 60 -4.94 -16.48 -8.40
N GLY A 61 -3.90 -15.72 -8.04
CA GLY A 61 -2.74 -16.19 -7.29
C GLY A 61 -1.42 -16.12 -8.05
N LEU A 62 -0.44 -16.93 -7.65
CA LEU A 62 0.84 -17.07 -8.36
C LEU A 62 0.66 -17.95 -9.58
N THR A 63 0.99 -17.42 -10.75
CA THR A 63 0.87 -18.11 -12.05
C THR A 63 2.23 -18.24 -12.75
N ASN A 64 2.35 -19.23 -13.64
CA ASN A 64 3.55 -19.50 -14.45
C ASN A 64 4.83 -19.74 -13.62
N TRP A 65 4.70 -20.23 -12.41
CA TRP A 65 5.83 -20.45 -11.51
C TRP A 65 6.72 -21.61 -11.97
N LYS A 66 7.94 -21.30 -12.46
CA LYS A 66 8.86 -22.26 -13.08
C LYS A 66 10.25 -22.29 -12.45
N ASN A 67 10.66 -21.15 -11.87
CA ASN A 67 12.03 -20.96 -11.40
C ASN A 67 12.17 -21.37 -9.92
N THR A 68 13.14 -22.23 -9.61
CA THR A 68 13.44 -22.64 -8.23
C THR A 68 14.04 -21.53 -7.36
N ALA A 69 14.62 -20.48 -7.96
CA ALA A 69 15.12 -19.33 -7.20
C ALA A 69 14.00 -18.39 -6.73
N THR A 70 12.84 -18.43 -7.40
CA THR A 70 11.70 -17.56 -7.07
C THR A 70 11.03 -18.02 -5.79
N ILE A 71 10.89 -17.09 -4.85
CA ILE A 71 10.16 -17.27 -3.59
C ILE A 71 8.86 -16.45 -3.66
N CYS A 72 7.74 -17.10 -3.44
CA CYS A 72 6.46 -16.43 -3.20
C CYS A 72 6.35 -16.10 -1.71
N ARG A 73 6.55 -14.84 -1.34
CA ARG A 73 6.46 -14.35 0.03
C ARG A 73 5.10 -13.74 0.28
N THR A 74 4.38 -14.30 1.24
CA THR A 74 3.05 -13.85 1.66
C THR A 74 3.13 -13.22 3.05
N TYR A 75 2.50 -12.06 3.24
CA TYR A 75 2.47 -11.37 4.52
C TYR A 75 1.09 -11.41 5.15
N VAL A 76 1.07 -11.59 6.47
CA VAL A 76 -0.11 -11.52 7.33
C VAL A 76 0.27 -10.91 8.68
N ARG A 77 -0.61 -10.09 9.25
CA ARG A 77 -0.40 -9.59 10.61
C ARG A 77 -1.27 -10.37 11.57
N VAL A 78 -0.63 -11.14 12.46
CA VAL A 78 -1.32 -11.89 13.53
C VAL A 78 -1.54 -10.98 14.75
N PRO A 79 -2.74 -11.01 15.36
CA PRO A 79 -3.07 -10.06 16.42
C PRO A 79 -2.47 -10.44 17.77
N GLN A 80 -2.11 -11.71 18.01
CA GLN A 80 -1.71 -12.22 19.31
C GLN A 80 -0.75 -13.41 19.21
N THR A 81 -0.11 -13.73 20.34
CA THR A 81 0.72 -14.93 20.50
C THR A 81 -0.15 -16.19 20.55
N GLY A 82 0.42 -17.35 20.24
CA GLY A 82 -0.29 -18.63 20.27
C GLY A 82 0.10 -19.57 19.15
N LYS A 83 -0.70 -20.61 18.96
CA LYS A 83 -0.51 -21.59 17.89
C LYS A 83 -1.02 -21.04 16.55
N LEU A 84 -0.22 -21.24 15.51
CA LEU A 84 -0.54 -20.94 14.12
C LEU A 84 -0.37 -22.18 13.27
N LYS A 85 -1.47 -22.70 12.74
CA LYS A 85 -1.47 -23.76 11.73
C LYS A 85 -1.49 -23.13 10.35
N ILE A 86 -0.73 -23.68 9.40
CA ILE A 86 -0.62 -23.18 8.05
C ILE A 86 -0.90 -24.30 7.05
N SER A 87 -1.76 -24.00 6.08
CA SER A 87 -2.01 -24.84 4.90
C SER A 87 -1.87 -24.00 3.63
N VAL A 88 -1.58 -24.64 2.51
CA VAL A 88 -1.44 -23.99 1.19
C VAL A 88 -2.40 -24.63 0.21
N THR A 89 -3.24 -23.81 -0.45
CA THR A 89 -4.10 -24.27 -1.54
C THR A 89 -3.45 -23.95 -2.88
N LEU A 90 -3.26 -25.00 -3.67
CA LEU A 90 -2.66 -24.86 -5.01
C LEU A 90 -3.25 -25.87 -6.00
N THR A 91 -3.20 -25.51 -7.27
CA THR A 91 -3.55 -26.36 -8.41
C THR A 91 -2.28 -26.77 -9.13
N THR A 92 -2.08 -28.08 -9.34
CA THR A 92 -1.01 -28.59 -10.19
C THR A 92 -1.56 -29.08 -11.52
N ASN A 93 -0.83 -28.78 -12.59
CA ASN A 93 -1.12 -29.22 -13.95
C ASN A 93 0.07 -30.03 -14.47
N GLY A 94 -0.15 -31.31 -14.81
CA GLY A 94 0.81 -32.13 -15.55
C GLY A 94 1.83 -32.92 -14.74
N GLY A 95 1.89 -32.82 -13.39
CA GLY A 95 2.85 -33.64 -12.63
C GLY A 95 2.88 -33.32 -11.13
N GLU A 96 3.64 -34.17 -10.41
CA GLU A 96 3.98 -33.94 -9.00
C GLU A 96 4.99 -32.79 -8.88
N SER A 97 4.83 -31.95 -7.86
CA SER A 97 5.80 -30.93 -7.46
C SER A 97 6.16 -31.07 -5.99
N LYS A 98 7.40 -30.69 -5.65
CA LYS A 98 7.84 -30.52 -4.26
C LYS A 98 8.10 -29.05 -4.00
N LEU A 99 7.48 -28.53 -2.97
CA LEU A 99 7.56 -27.14 -2.55
C LEU A 99 8.07 -27.08 -1.11
N ASN A 100 8.93 -26.15 -0.81
CA ASN A 100 9.32 -25.82 0.55
C ASN A 100 8.47 -24.66 1.05
N LEU A 101 7.77 -24.86 2.18
CA LEU A 101 7.22 -23.79 2.98
C LEU A 101 8.23 -23.45 4.08
N MET A 102 8.66 -22.21 4.14
CA MET A 102 9.62 -21.70 5.12
C MET A 102 8.93 -20.67 6.01
N PHE A 103 8.92 -20.91 7.31
CA PHE A 103 8.29 -20.04 8.29
C PHE A 103 8.98 -20.15 9.65
N LEU A 104 9.32 -19.01 10.28
CA LEU A 104 10.01 -18.93 11.58
C LEU A 104 11.23 -19.87 11.70
N GLY A 105 12.07 -19.90 10.67
CA GLY A 105 13.29 -20.70 10.63
C GLY A 105 13.10 -22.19 10.41
N LYS A 106 11.87 -22.68 10.26
CA LYS A 106 11.56 -24.08 9.95
C LYS A 106 11.15 -24.21 8.48
N THR A 107 11.68 -25.24 7.81
CA THR A 107 11.30 -25.62 6.44
C THR A 107 10.51 -26.91 6.46
N VAL A 108 9.38 -26.93 5.74
CA VAL A 108 8.54 -28.12 5.54
C VAL A 108 8.37 -28.35 4.06
N THR A 109 8.68 -29.54 3.58
CA THR A 109 8.49 -29.93 2.18
C THR A 109 7.09 -30.47 1.97
N LEU A 110 6.35 -29.86 1.06
CA LEU A 110 5.03 -30.31 0.60
C LEU A 110 5.20 -31.06 -0.72
N THR A 111 4.60 -32.23 -0.82
CA THR A 111 4.52 -32.99 -2.08
C THR A 111 3.09 -32.91 -2.62
N THR A 112 2.95 -32.44 -3.85
CA THR A 112 1.66 -32.17 -4.46
C THR A 112 1.10 -33.38 -5.19
N THR A 113 -0.23 -33.46 -5.32
CA THR A 113 -0.91 -34.46 -6.13
C THR A 113 -1.12 -33.93 -7.55
N PRO A 114 -0.74 -34.66 -8.61
CA PRO A 114 -0.92 -34.21 -9.99
C PRO A 114 -2.38 -33.90 -10.36
N ASN A 115 -2.56 -32.88 -11.21
CA ASN A 115 -3.85 -32.53 -11.84
C ASN A 115 -5.00 -32.31 -10.87
N THR A 116 -4.70 -31.74 -9.71
CA THR A 116 -5.71 -31.46 -8.66
C THR A 116 -5.55 -30.06 -8.10
N THR A 117 -6.68 -29.52 -7.63
CA THR A 117 -6.68 -28.40 -6.68
C THR A 117 -6.87 -28.96 -5.29
N LYS A 118 -5.91 -28.74 -4.41
CA LYS A 118 -5.94 -29.30 -3.06
C LYS A 118 -5.28 -28.38 -2.04
N GLU A 119 -5.77 -28.45 -0.81
CA GLU A 119 -5.15 -27.86 0.36
C GLU A 119 -4.14 -28.84 0.99
N TYR A 120 -2.92 -28.35 1.22
CA TYR A 120 -1.82 -29.11 1.80
C TYR A 120 -1.45 -28.52 3.15
N PHE A 121 -1.66 -29.28 4.22
CA PHE A 121 -1.26 -28.89 5.56
C PHE A 121 0.27 -28.90 5.70
N ALA A 122 0.84 -27.76 6.08
CA ALA A 122 2.28 -27.59 6.23
C ALA A 122 2.75 -27.84 7.67
N GLY A 123 1.94 -27.52 8.68
CA GLY A 123 2.32 -27.72 10.07
C GLY A 123 1.77 -26.67 11.02
N GLU A 124 2.29 -26.73 12.26
CA GLU A 124 1.92 -25.83 13.35
C GLU A 124 3.19 -25.16 13.91
N TRP A 125 3.07 -23.86 14.25
CA TRP A 125 4.13 -23.04 14.83
C TRP A 125 3.63 -22.26 16.03
N ASP A 126 4.58 -21.89 16.90
CA ASP A 126 4.33 -21.02 18.05
C ASP A 126 4.68 -19.58 17.70
N ILE A 127 3.68 -18.71 17.62
CA ILE A 127 3.85 -17.26 17.48
C ILE A 127 4.21 -16.70 18.86
N LYS A 128 5.38 -16.07 18.97
CA LYS A 128 5.91 -15.52 20.22
C LYS A 128 5.61 -14.03 20.38
N GLN A 129 5.29 -13.33 19.31
CA GLN A 129 4.99 -11.91 19.29
C GLN A 129 3.89 -11.61 18.27
N SER A 130 2.94 -10.73 18.61
CA SER A 130 1.98 -10.21 17.64
C SER A 130 2.66 -9.31 16.62
N GLY A 131 2.18 -9.32 15.39
CA GLY A 131 2.76 -8.49 14.34
C GLY A 131 2.70 -9.13 12.96
N TYR A 132 3.40 -8.51 12.01
CA TYR A 132 3.53 -9.05 10.66
C TYR A 132 4.46 -10.26 10.65
N GLU A 133 3.99 -11.29 9.98
CA GLU A 133 4.71 -12.52 9.69
C GLU A 133 4.82 -12.72 8.19
N ALA A 134 5.94 -13.29 7.74
CA ALA A 134 6.22 -13.62 6.34
C ALA A 134 6.27 -15.13 6.15
N ILE A 135 5.43 -15.66 5.27
CA ILE A 135 5.37 -17.09 4.91
C ILE A 135 5.94 -17.21 3.50
N ASP A 136 7.02 -17.97 3.35
CA ASP A 136 7.72 -18.17 2.08
C ASP A 136 7.39 -19.53 1.49
N LEU A 137 7.08 -19.55 0.19
CA LEU A 137 6.96 -20.75 -0.62
C LEU A 137 8.02 -20.75 -1.72
N GLN A 138 8.77 -21.84 -1.86
CA GLN A 138 9.79 -22.03 -2.87
C GLN A 138 9.62 -23.37 -3.59
N GLY A 139 9.65 -23.36 -4.91
CA GLY A 139 9.63 -24.56 -5.73
C GLY A 139 10.98 -25.30 -5.65
N VAL A 140 10.95 -26.62 -5.46
CA VAL A 140 12.17 -27.45 -5.35
C VAL A 140 12.29 -28.41 -6.54
N ILE A 141 11.27 -29.22 -6.78
CA ILE A 141 11.20 -30.18 -7.86
C ILE A 141 9.85 -30.10 -8.54
N LYS A 142 9.81 -30.16 -9.86
CA LYS A 142 8.58 -30.28 -10.64
C LYS A 142 8.76 -31.32 -11.74
N VAL A 143 7.70 -32.06 -12.04
CA VAL A 143 7.64 -33.02 -13.16
C VAL A 143 7.02 -32.36 -14.38
N GLY A 144 6.07 -31.43 -14.20
CA GLY A 144 5.45 -30.66 -15.28
C GLY A 144 6.18 -29.36 -15.61
N ASP A 145 5.53 -28.51 -16.41
CA ASP A 145 6.09 -27.23 -16.88
C ASP A 145 6.19 -26.16 -15.78
N SER A 146 5.39 -26.29 -14.71
CA SER A 146 5.36 -25.35 -13.58
C SER A 146 5.24 -26.08 -12.25
N PHE A 147 5.54 -25.40 -11.14
CA PHE A 147 5.30 -25.91 -9.79
C PHE A 147 3.82 -25.97 -9.42
N GLY A 148 2.97 -25.32 -10.21
CA GLY A 148 1.53 -25.17 -9.98
C GLY A 148 1.14 -23.69 -9.77
N GLN A 149 -0.16 -23.48 -9.67
CA GLN A 149 -0.77 -22.18 -9.36
C GLN A 149 -1.11 -22.12 -7.88
N VAL A 150 -0.44 -21.28 -7.11
CA VAL A 150 -0.74 -21.08 -5.68
C VAL A 150 -1.84 -20.04 -5.55
N GLN A 151 -2.95 -20.41 -4.93
CA GLN A 151 -4.17 -19.57 -4.83
C GLN A 151 -4.25 -18.84 -3.49
N SER A 152 -4.03 -19.56 -2.38
CA SER A 152 -4.17 -19.02 -1.03
C SER A 152 -3.33 -19.77 0.00
N ILE A 153 -3.12 -19.09 1.13
CA ILE A 153 -2.64 -19.68 2.37
C ILE A 153 -3.80 -19.65 3.38
N SER A 154 -4.14 -20.81 3.96
CA SER A 154 -5.08 -20.88 5.07
C SER A 154 -4.32 -20.91 6.39
N ILE A 155 -4.77 -20.11 7.35
CA ILE A 155 -4.23 -20.08 8.71
C ILE A 155 -5.33 -20.29 9.74
N SER A 156 -4.99 -21.00 10.83
CA SER A 156 -5.90 -21.23 11.96
C SER A 156 -5.10 -21.36 13.27
N GLY A 157 -5.81 -21.55 14.37
CA GLY A 157 -5.21 -21.72 15.70
C GLY A 157 -5.34 -20.49 16.59
N SER A 158 -4.79 -20.55 17.80
CA SER A 158 -5.02 -19.53 18.84
C SER A 158 -4.35 -18.17 18.55
N ALA A 159 -3.38 -18.10 17.62
CA ALA A 159 -2.80 -16.85 17.18
C ALA A 159 -3.69 -16.07 16.19
N VAL A 160 -4.73 -16.70 15.63
CA VAL A 160 -5.63 -16.15 14.60
C VAL A 160 -6.95 -15.71 15.22
N SER A 161 -7.46 -14.56 14.79
CA SER A 161 -8.78 -14.07 15.15
C SER A 161 -9.38 -13.24 14.01
N MET A 162 -10.57 -12.66 14.22
CA MET A 162 -11.18 -11.72 13.28
C MET A 162 -10.36 -10.43 13.10
N GLU A 163 -9.44 -10.13 14.04
CA GLU A 163 -8.52 -9.00 13.98
C GLU A 163 -7.25 -9.28 13.17
N THR A 164 -7.10 -10.48 12.62
CA THR A 164 -6.01 -10.82 11.69
C THR A 164 -6.08 -9.91 10.46
N VAL A 165 -4.94 -9.25 10.14
CA VAL A 165 -4.87 -8.21 9.10
C VAL A 165 -4.20 -8.76 7.85
N PHE A 166 -4.91 -8.72 6.76
CA PHE A 166 -4.48 -9.01 5.39
C PHE A 166 -5.52 -8.47 4.41
N VAL A 167 -5.22 -8.41 3.13
CA VAL A 167 -6.16 -8.04 2.06
C VAL A 167 -7.12 -9.20 1.83
N LYS A 168 -8.38 -9.05 2.25
CA LYS A 168 -9.35 -10.16 2.35
C LYS A 168 -9.99 -10.54 1.03
N ASP A 169 -10.23 -9.56 0.15
CA ASP A 169 -10.96 -9.73 -1.10
C ASP A 169 -10.47 -8.75 -2.18
N ASN A 170 -10.94 -8.94 -3.42
CA ASN A 170 -10.62 -8.09 -4.56
C ASN A 170 -11.76 -7.15 -4.97
N VAL A 171 -12.71 -6.88 -4.08
CA VAL A 171 -13.73 -5.84 -4.31
C VAL A 171 -13.01 -4.51 -4.56
N ASP A 172 -13.47 -3.72 -5.53
CA ASP A 172 -12.86 -2.44 -5.92
C ASP A 172 -11.36 -2.54 -6.27
N ASN A 173 -10.91 -3.71 -6.78
CA ASN A 173 -9.52 -3.98 -7.13
C ASN A 173 -8.53 -3.92 -5.93
N TYR A 174 -8.99 -4.29 -4.71
CA TYR A 174 -8.16 -4.21 -3.51
C TYR A 174 -6.94 -5.14 -3.51
N PHE A 175 -6.85 -6.15 -4.38
CA PHE A 175 -5.59 -6.88 -4.55
C PHE A 175 -4.49 -5.99 -5.12
N TYR A 176 -4.82 -5.12 -6.06
CA TYR A 176 -3.89 -4.11 -6.58
C TYR A 176 -3.54 -3.05 -5.52
N TRP A 177 -4.56 -2.40 -4.93
CA TRP A 177 -4.36 -1.34 -3.95
C TRP A 177 -3.67 -1.83 -2.68
N GLY A 178 -4.01 -3.03 -2.20
CA GLY A 178 -3.37 -3.66 -1.06
C GLY A 178 -1.90 -4.00 -1.31
N ARG A 179 -1.55 -4.48 -2.49
CA ARG A 179 -0.14 -4.71 -2.87
C ARG A 179 0.61 -3.39 -3.11
N ARG A 180 -0.03 -2.37 -3.64
CA ARG A 180 0.53 -1.03 -3.71
C ARG A 180 0.85 -0.49 -2.30
N GLY A 181 -0.02 -0.76 -1.35
CA GLY A 181 0.13 -0.36 0.05
C GLY A 181 -0.54 0.97 0.37
N PRO A 182 -0.62 1.34 1.67
CA PRO A 182 -1.29 2.54 2.13
C PRO A 182 -0.52 3.81 1.74
N SER A 183 -1.24 4.85 1.31
CA SER A 183 -0.72 6.21 1.21
C SER A 183 -1.04 6.98 2.49
N VAL A 184 -0.09 7.75 2.99
CA VAL A 184 -0.21 8.52 4.24
C VAL A 184 0.15 9.98 4.05
N HIS A 185 -0.54 10.85 4.80
CA HIS A 185 -0.52 12.28 4.55
C HIS A 185 -0.32 13.10 5.82
N LEU A 186 0.28 14.28 5.65
CA LEU A 186 0.34 15.38 6.62
C LEU A 186 -0.55 16.51 6.09
N LYS A 187 -1.72 16.70 6.68
CA LYS A 187 -2.60 17.83 6.36
C LYS A 187 -2.28 18.96 7.31
N TYR A 188 -1.71 20.06 6.81
CA TYR A 188 -1.21 21.15 7.61
C TYR A 188 -2.34 22.04 8.13
N SER A 189 -2.26 22.45 9.41
CA SER A 189 -3.12 23.46 10.02
C SER A 189 -2.57 24.84 9.72
N LEU A 190 -3.41 25.70 9.12
CA LEU A 190 -3.04 27.09 8.87
C LEU A 190 -3.26 27.92 10.13
N PRO A 191 -2.27 28.71 10.60
CA PRO A 191 -2.39 29.56 11.79
C PRO A 191 -3.10 30.89 11.51
N THR A 192 -3.70 31.05 10.33
CA THR A 192 -4.35 32.28 9.88
C THR A 192 -5.55 31.99 8.98
N ASN A 193 -6.47 32.95 8.88
CA ASN A 193 -7.56 32.97 7.89
C ASN A 193 -7.23 33.81 6.65
N GLU A 194 -6.03 34.41 6.58
CA GLU A 194 -5.61 35.16 5.41
C GLU A 194 -5.40 34.27 4.20
N ASN A 195 -5.47 34.85 3.02
CA ASN A 195 -5.19 34.16 1.78
C ASN A 195 -3.70 33.81 1.67
N ILE A 196 -3.41 32.55 1.33
CA ILE A 196 -2.06 32.03 1.16
C ILE A 196 -1.68 32.05 -0.31
N GLU A 197 -0.70 32.86 -0.66
CA GLU A 197 -0.18 32.94 -2.03
C GLU A 197 0.97 31.94 -2.27
N TRP A 198 1.82 31.68 -1.25
CA TRP A 198 2.99 30.82 -1.40
C TRP A 198 3.03 29.72 -0.32
N PHE A 199 3.48 28.52 -0.75
CA PHE A 199 3.74 27.39 0.14
C PHE A 199 5.16 26.88 -0.11
N TYR A 200 5.97 26.89 0.94
CA TYR A 200 7.36 26.41 0.97
C TYR A 200 7.46 25.15 1.83
N ASN A 201 8.27 24.19 1.37
CA ASN A 201 8.55 22.95 2.08
C ASN A 201 9.97 22.48 1.77
N GLU A 202 10.61 21.80 2.71
CA GLU A 202 11.86 21.09 2.50
C GLU A 202 11.64 19.58 2.69
N LEU A 203 12.24 18.78 1.82
CA LEU A 203 12.06 17.35 1.78
C LEU A 203 13.41 16.64 1.70
N THR A 204 13.65 15.72 2.66
CA THR A 204 14.82 14.86 2.69
C THR A 204 14.37 13.41 2.66
N ILE A 205 14.86 12.64 1.71
CA ILE A 205 14.66 11.18 1.69
C ILE A 205 15.90 10.56 2.30
N PRO A 206 15.79 9.85 3.44
CA PRO A 206 16.94 9.17 4.04
C PRO A 206 17.57 8.16 3.09
N GLU A 207 18.85 7.87 3.27
CA GLU A 207 19.53 6.84 2.49
C GLU A 207 18.81 5.50 2.59
N ASN A 208 18.72 4.77 1.47
CA ASN A 208 18.01 3.49 1.33
C ASN A 208 16.49 3.56 1.52
N GLN A 209 15.90 4.77 1.55
CA GLN A 209 14.45 4.95 1.60
C GLN A 209 13.84 5.39 0.25
N ASP A 210 14.67 5.56 -0.76
CA ASP A 210 14.35 5.98 -2.13
C ASP A 210 13.96 4.79 -3.02
N VAL A 211 13.01 4.00 -2.54
CA VAL A 211 12.52 2.77 -3.20
C VAL A 211 11.81 3.11 -4.52
N ILE A 212 12.06 2.32 -5.56
CA ILE A 212 11.35 2.43 -6.85
C ILE A 212 9.84 2.36 -6.63
N GLY A 213 9.09 3.23 -7.30
CA GLY A 213 7.66 3.36 -7.14
C GLY A 213 7.25 4.36 -6.06
N SER A 214 8.17 5.03 -5.39
CA SER A 214 7.85 6.04 -4.38
C SER A 214 7.50 7.38 -4.98
N TYR A 215 6.45 8.01 -4.45
CA TYR A 215 6.17 9.42 -4.64
C TYR A 215 6.18 10.14 -3.28
N PHE A 216 7.14 11.02 -3.11
CA PHE A 216 7.31 11.90 -1.97
C PHE A 216 6.79 13.28 -2.36
N MET A 217 5.51 13.54 -2.09
CA MET A 217 4.91 14.83 -2.42
C MET A 217 5.20 15.83 -1.31
N ALA A 218 5.93 16.91 -1.67
CA ALA A 218 6.24 18.00 -0.76
C ALA A 218 5.05 18.96 -0.59
N ASN A 219 4.53 19.49 -1.71
CA ASN A 219 3.52 20.54 -1.72
C ASN A 219 2.26 20.06 -2.44
N GLY A 220 1.31 19.50 -1.69
CA GLY A 220 -0.05 19.24 -2.13
C GLY A 220 -0.96 20.42 -1.81
N PHE A 221 -1.91 20.67 -2.69
CA PHE A 221 -2.93 21.70 -2.55
C PHE A 221 -4.25 21.20 -3.14
N ALA A 222 -5.31 21.98 -3.02
CA ALA A 222 -6.64 21.53 -3.43
C ALA A 222 -6.71 21.12 -4.92
N GLU A 223 -5.93 21.74 -5.79
CA GLU A 223 -6.02 21.62 -7.24
C GLU A 223 -4.83 20.88 -7.87
N GLY A 224 -3.86 20.35 -7.05
CA GLY A 224 -2.70 19.68 -7.62
C GLY A 224 -1.66 19.22 -6.61
N TYR A 225 -0.52 18.82 -7.15
CA TYR A 225 0.56 18.19 -6.38
C TYR A 225 1.94 18.46 -6.97
N PHE A 226 2.94 18.58 -6.07
CA PHE A 226 4.32 18.88 -6.42
C PHE A 226 5.29 18.12 -5.48
N GLY A 227 6.24 17.36 -6.05
CA GLY A 227 7.18 16.56 -5.26
C GLY A 227 8.18 15.76 -6.08
N MET A 228 8.73 14.70 -5.45
CA MET A 228 9.80 13.84 -6.01
C MET A 228 9.33 12.41 -6.21
N GLN A 229 9.71 11.81 -7.35
CA GLN A 229 9.42 10.39 -7.64
C GLN A 229 10.70 9.59 -7.90
N VAL A 230 10.63 8.29 -7.61
CA VAL A 230 11.59 7.26 -8.04
C VAL A 230 10.89 6.37 -9.05
N ASN A 231 11.12 6.59 -10.34
CA ASN A 231 10.40 5.92 -11.42
C ASN A 231 11.06 4.61 -11.86
N SER A 232 12.39 4.52 -11.75
CA SER A 232 13.16 3.30 -12.02
C SER A 232 14.53 3.37 -11.32
N ALA A 233 15.37 2.38 -11.52
CA ALA A 233 16.76 2.39 -11.04
C ALA A 233 17.59 3.56 -11.63
N THR A 234 17.19 4.09 -12.79
CA THR A 234 17.93 5.12 -13.54
C THR A 234 17.14 6.39 -13.79
N GLU A 235 15.87 6.46 -13.36
CA GLU A 235 15.03 7.64 -13.59
C GLU A 235 14.36 8.10 -12.29
N ARG A 236 14.59 9.38 -11.97
CA ARG A 236 13.93 10.12 -10.90
C ARG A 236 13.33 11.40 -11.49
N ARG A 237 12.23 11.85 -10.92
CA ARG A 237 11.50 13.02 -11.41
C ARG A 237 11.21 14.02 -10.29
N ILE A 238 11.20 15.30 -10.67
CA ILE A 238 10.50 16.36 -9.95
C ILE A 238 9.21 16.58 -10.72
N LEU A 239 8.07 16.25 -10.11
CA LEU A 239 6.75 16.19 -10.74
C LEU A 239 5.86 17.31 -10.19
N PHE A 240 5.23 18.07 -11.09
CA PHE A 240 4.21 19.05 -10.77
C PHE A 240 3.01 18.91 -11.71
N SER A 241 1.80 18.79 -11.13
CA SER A 241 0.56 18.61 -11.90
C SER A 241 -0.59 19.40 -11.28
N VAL A 242 -1.53 19.80 -12.15
CA VAL A 242 -2.73 20.53 -11.78
C VAL A 242 -3.94 19.85 -12.42
N TRP A 243 -4.93 19.45 -11.59
CA TRP A 243 -6.17 18.86 -12.09
C TRP A 243 -7.02 19.87 -12.84
N SER A 244 -7.65 19.42 -13.95
CA SER A 244 -8.73 20.13 -14.59
C SER A 244 -9.90 20.34 -13.61
N PRO A 245 -10.69 21.41 -13.73
CA PRO A 245 -11.97 21.51 -13.03
C PRO A 245 -12.98 20.46 -13.49
N PHE A 246 -12.86 19.93 -14.71
CA PHE A 246 -13.69 18.86 -15.24
C PHE A 246 -13.29 17.50 -14.64
N LYS A 247 -14.25 16.83 -14.01
CA LYS A 247 -14.00 15.53 -13.34
C LYS A 247 -14.03 14.38 -14.36
N THR A 248 -12.90 13.88 -14.72
CA THR A 248 -12.72 12.73 -15.62
C THR A 248 -11.35 12.07 -15.38
N ASP A 249 -11.25 10.78 -15.70
CA ASP A 249 -9.97 10.06 -15.75
C ASP A 249 -9.37 10.03 -17.18
N ASN A 250 -10.12 10.53 -18.17
CA ASN A 250 -9.67 10.59 -19.55
C ASN A 250 -9.35 12.04 -19.94
N PRO A 251 -8.07 12.41 -20.15
CA PRO A 251 -7.70 13.77 -20.51
C PRO A 251 -8.31 14.24 -21.84
N ASN A 252 -8.56 13.32 -22.79
CA ASN A 252 -9.19 13.65 -24.07
C ASN A 252 -10.69 14.02 -23.95
N ALA A 253 -11.30 13.76 -22.79
CA ALA A 253 -12.70 14.13 -22.54
C ALA A 253 -12.84 15.52 -21.92
N ILE A 254 -11.74 16.21 -21.60
CA ILE A 254 -11.77 17.55 -21.00
C ILE A 254 -12.21 18.57 -22.07
N PRO A 255 -13.31 19.33 -21.84
CA PRO A 255 -13.69 20.43 -22.73
C PRO A 255 -12.58 21.47 -22.88
N ASP A 256 -12.47 22.12 -24.03
CA ASP A 256 -11.38 23.07 -24.31
C ASP A 256 -11.34 24.25 -23.34
N ASP A 257 -12.49 24.70 -22.85
CA ASP A 257 -12.60 25.78 -21.86
C ASP A 257 -12.32 25.34 -20.41
N GLU A 258 -12.06 24.03 -20.21
CA GLU A 258 -11.68 23.44 -18.91
C GLU A 258 -10.29 22.82 -18.91
N LYS A 259 -9.58 22.89 -20.04
CA LYS A 259 -8.17 22.42 -20.14
C LYS A 259 -7.23 23.33 -19.34
N ILE A 260 -6.23 22.69 -18.74
CA ILE A 260 -5.13 23.41 -18.09
C ILE A 260 -4.24 24.06 -19.17
N ILE A 261 -3.95 25.32 -19.00
CA ILE A 261 -3.13 26.11 -19.95
C ILE A 261 -1.71 26.18 -19.41
N LEU A 262 -0.74 25.70 -20.18
CA LEU A 262 0.68 25.92 -19.90
C LEU A 262 1.06 27.35 -20.29
N LEU A 263 1.56 28.15 -19.33
CA LEU A 263 2.06 29.50 -19.57
C LEU A 263 3.59 29.52 -19.77
N LYS A 264 4.31 28.80 -18.89
CA LYS A 264 5.78 28.75 -18.91
C LYS A 264 6.25 27.40 -18.39
N LYS A 265 7.34 26.88 -18.92
CA LYS A 265 8.06 25.72 -18.36
C LYS A 265 9.56 26.02 -18.24
N GLY A 266 10.18 25.35 -17.29
CA GLY A 266 11.63 25.40 -17.11
C GLY A 266 12.40 24.63 -18.19
N GLU A 267 13.68 24.89 -18.26
CA GLU A 267 14.60 24.17 -19.15
C GLU A 267 14.62 22.67 -18.80
N GLY A 268 14.57 21.80 -19.83
CA GLY A 268 14.56 20.34 -19.66
C GLY A 268 13.25 19.74 -19.11
N VAL A 269 12.24 20.56 -18.83
CA VAL A 269 10.96 20.09 -18.30
C VAL A 269 10.07 19.55 -19.42
N TYR A 270 9.61 18.31 -19.25
CA TYR A 270 8.53 17.75 -20.06
C TYR A 270 7.18 18.30 -19.57
N THR A 271 6.27 18.56 -20.53
CA THR A 271 4.88 18.96 -20.25
C THR A 271 3.93 18.15 -21.12
N GLY A 272 2.76 17.84 -20.56
CA GLY A 272 1.72 17.05 -21.22
C GLY A 272 0.45 17.01 -20.38
N GLU A 273 -0.37 16.03 -20.62
CA GLU A 273 -1.60 15.75 -19.87
C GLU A 273 -1.46 14.42 -19.13
N PHE A 274 -2.22 14.25 -18.05
CA PHE A 274 -2.32 12.99 -17.30
C PHE A 274 -3.79 12.57 -17.16
N GLY A 275 -4.00 11.26 -16.88
CA GLY A 275 -5.30 10.64 -16.63
C GLY A 275 -5.19 9.49 -15.64
N ASN A 276 -6.28 8.71 -15.50
CA ASN A 276 -6.45 7.53 -14.65
C ASN A 276 -6.69 7.79 -13.14
N GLU A 277 -6.31 8.93 -12.60
CA GLU A 277 -6.60 9.36 -11.22
C GLU A 277 -7.02 10.85 -11.22
N GLY A 278 -8.12 11.15 -11.95
CA GLY A 278 -8.41 12.48 -12.43
C GLY A 278 -7.59 12.80 -13.67
N ALA A 279 -7.83 13.94 -14.32
CA ALA A 279 -7.09 14.39 -15.49
C ALA A 279 -6.74 15.87 -15.41
N GLY A 280 -5.65 16.27 -16.08
CA GLY A 280 -5.20 17.67 -16.08
C GLY A 280 -3.85 17.86 -16.73
N GLY A 281 -3.21 18.99 -16.43
CA GLY A 281 -1.88 19.33 -16.91
C GLY A 281 -0.78 18.71 -16.07
N GLN A 282 0.18 18.08 -16.73
CA GLN A 282 1.35 17.46 -16.09
C GLN A 282 2.64 18.12 -16.56
N SER A 283 3.58 18.23 -15.63
CA SER A 283 4.97 18.56 -15.93
C SER A 283 5.92 17.76 -15.06
N TYR A 284 7.08 17.39 -15.62
CA TYR A 284 8.15 16.82 -14.81
C TYR A 284 9.53 17.14 -15.38
N LEU A 285 10.49 17.34 -14.47
CA LEU A 285 11.91 17.39 -14.77
C LEU A 285 12.53 16.03 -14.43
N LYS A 286 13.21 15.40 -15.38
CA LYS A 286 14.11 14.28 -15.07
C LYS A 286 15.31 14.85 -14.35
N TYR A 287 15.40 14.59 -13.07
CA TYR A 287 16.43 15.07 -12.18
C TYR A 287 16.88 13.97 -11.25
N ASN A 288 18.16 13.61 -11.30
CA ASN A 288 18.69 12.49 -10.50
C ASN A 288 19.02 12.96 -9.07
N TRP A 289 17.98 13.40 -8.35
CA TRP A 289 18.09 13.78 -6.95
C TRP A 289 18.62 12.60 -6.10
N LYS A 290 19.31 12.92 -5.00
CA LYS A 290 20.03 11.95 -4.16
C LYS A 290 19.37 11.83 -2.80
N ALA A 291 19.21 10.59 -2.31
CA ALA A 291 18.90 10.34 -0.90
C ALA A 291 19.98 10.97 -0.01
N GLY A 292 19.59 11.41 1.18
CA GLY A 292 20.43 12.14 2.12
C GLY A 292 20.44 13.67 1.90
N ASN A 293 20.18 14.16 0.69
CA ASN A 293 20.12 15.58 0.40
C ASN A 293 18.74 16.19 0.70
N THR A 294 18.73 17.45 1.13
CA THR A 294 17.51 18.22 1.36
C THR A 294 17.20 19.11 0.16
N TYR A 295 16.03 18.91 -0.44
CA TYR A 295 15.53 19.68 -1.57
C TYR A 295 14.43 20.63 -1.12
N LYS A 296 14.33 21.82 -1.76
CA LYS A 296 13.34 22.83 -1.40
C LYS A 296 12.31 22.96 -2.50
N PHE A 297 11.06 23.11 -2.07
CA PHE A 297 9.88 23.21 -2.94
C PHE A 297 9.16 24.50 -2.62
N LEU A 298 8.88 25.32 -3.64
CA LEU A 298 8.13 26.54 -3.53
C LEU A 298 7.00 26.55 -4.54
N LEU A 299 5.77 26.68 -4.05
CA LEU A 299 4.55 26.70 -4.85
C LEU A 299 3.86 28.05 -4.70
N GLN A 300 3.48 28.68 -5.82
CA GLN A 300 2.59 29.82 -5.85
C GLN A 300 1.20 29.41 -6.32
N GLY A 301 0.16 30.01 -5.73
CA GLY A 301 -1.21 29.95 -6.22
C GLY A 301 -1.85 31.33 -6.13
N LYS A 302 -2.18 31.94 -7.28
CA LYS A 302 -2.67 33.31 -7.36
C LYS A 302 -3.85 33.42 -8.34
N PRO A 303 -5.04 33.88 -7.90
CA PRO A 303 -6.15 34.13 -8.80
C PRO A 303 -5.85 35.28 -9.76
N THR A 304 -6.44 35.23 -10.94
CA THR A 304 -6.42 36.29 -11.95
C THR A 304 -7.82 36.88 -12.13
N VAL A 305 -7.91 38.04 -12.75
CA VAL A 305 -9.18 38.77 -12.91
C VAL A 305 -10.19 38.09 -13.84
N ASP A 306 -9.72 37.14 -14.66
CA ASP A 306 -10.50 36.46 -15.70
C ASP A 306 -11.02 35.07 -15.27
N ASN A 307 -11.22 34.86 -13.97
CA ASN A 307 -11.69 33.59 -13.35
C ASN A 307 -10.76 32.40 -13.62
N TYR A 308 -9.45 32.64 -13.55
CA TYR A 308 -8.43 31.59 -13.53
C TYR A 308 -7.60 31.70 -12.25
N THR A 309 -6.85 30.63 -11.96
CA THR A 309 -5.77 30.66 -10.97
C THR A 309 -4.47 30.24 -11.63
N LEU A 310 -3.43 31.02 -11.40
CA LEU A 310 -2.06 30.72 -11.80
C LEU A 310 -1.40 29.89 -10.71
N TYR A 311 -0.86 28.74 -11.09
CA TYR A 311 -0.04 27.89 -10.23
C TYR A 311 1.36 27.77 -10.81
N SER A 312 2.38 28.17 -10.04
CA SER A 312 3.80 28.10 -10.45
C SER A 312 4.60 27.32 -9.42
N ALA A 313 5.35 26.33 -9.89
CA ALA A 313 6.16 25.45 -9.05
C ALA A 313 7.65 25.64 -9.31
N TYR A 314 8.42 25.88 -8.24
CA TYR A 314 9.86 26.09 -8.27
C TYR A 314 10.55 25.04 -7.38
N PHE A 315 11.61 24.45 -7.91
CA PHE A 315 12.45 23.46 -7.27
C PHE A 315 13.86 23.98 -7.05
N TYR A 316 14.42 23.78 -5.85
CA TYR A 316 15.80 24.14 -5.54
C TYR A 316 16.60 22.87 -5.25
N ALA A 317 17.66 22.68 -6.04
CA ALA A 317 18.64 21.63 -5.86
C ALA A 317 19.88 22.18 -5.18
N PRO A 318 20.32 21.62 -4.03
CA PRO A 318 21.52 22.09 -3.36
C PRO A 318 22.79 21.89 -4.20
N GLU A 319 22.80 20.90 -5.08
CA GLU A 319 23.93 20.62 -5.98
C GLU A 319 24.14 21.73 -7.02
N GLU A 320 23.07 22.44 -7.38
CA GLU A 320 23.11 23.52 -8.37
C GLU A 320 23.07 24.90 -7.73
N ASN A 321 22.72 24.97 -6.45
CA ASN A 321 22.58 26.21 -5.68
C ASN A 321 21.67 27.26 -6.36
N GLN A 322 20.61 26.82 -7.03
CA GLN A 322 19.68 27.68 -7.76
C GLN A 322 18.25 27.15 -7.76
N TRP A 323 17.30 28.07 -7.90
CA TRP A 323 15.91 27.76 -8.17
C TRP A 323 15.71 27.44 -9.65
N ARG A 324 14.93 26.41 -9.93
CA ARG A 324 14.45 26.06 -11.27
C ARG A 324 12.94 26.18 -11.32
N LEU A 325 12.40 26.83 -12.33
CA LEU A 325 10.99 26.71 -12.66
C LEU A 325 10.71 25.28 -13.14
N ILE A 326 9.68 24.63 -12.60
CA ILE A 326 9.13 23.41 -13.19
C ILE A 326 8.10 23.80 -14.24
N ALA A 327 6.97 24.38 -13.82
CA ALA A 327 5.99 24.93 -14.75
C ALA A 327 5.15 26.01 -14.08
N SER A 328 4.52 26.84 -14.93
CA SER A 328 3.41 27.71 -14.58
C SER A 328 2.18 27.28 -15.38
N PHE A 329 1.15 26.85 -14.68
CA PHE A 329 -0.14 26.47 -15.26
C PHE A 329 -1.22 27.48 -14.89
N LYS A 330 -2.11 27.75 -15.84
CA LYS A 330 -3.31 28.55 -15.64
C LYS A 330 -4.53 27.61 -15.63
N ARG A 331 -5.21 27.51 -14.48
CA ARG A 331 -6.38 26.65 -14.28
C ARG A 331 -7.65 27.44 -14.48
N PRO A 332 -8.53 27.07 -15.44
CA PRO A 332 -9.79 27.79 -15.70
C PRO A 332 -10.83 27.53 -14.62
N LYS A 333 -11.91 28.33 -14.64
CA LYS A 333 -13.08 28.24 -13.74
C LYS A 333 -12.67 28.16 -12.27
N THR A 334 -11.60 28.85 -11.91
CA THR A 334 -11.00 28.81 -10.57
C THR A 334 -10.49 30.20 -10.21
N SER A 335 -10.98 30.73 -9.10
CA SER A 335 -10.52 32.02 -8.57
C SER A 335 -10.22 31.86 -7.09
N THR A 336 -9.03 31.34 -6.77
CA THR A 336 -8.65 31.03 -5.39
C THR A 336 -7.15 31.18 -5.16
N TYR A 337 -6.76 31.43 -3.93
CA TYR A 337 -5.40 31.22 -3.43
C TYR A 337 -5.20 29.78 -2.98
N LEU A 338 -4.01 29.41 -2.53
CA LEU A 338 -3.68 28.06 -2.09
C LEU A 338 -4.56 27.61 -0.91
N LYS A 339 -5.10 26.40 -0.99
CA LYS A 339 -5.95 25.78 0.04
C LYS A 339 -5.58 24.30 0.23
N SER A 340 -6.02 23.74 1.34
CA SER A 340 -5.87 22.30 1.66
C SER A 340 -4.43 21.82 1.58
N LEU A 341 -3.50 22.60 2.14
CA LEU A 341 -2.06 22.31 2.08
C LEU A 341 -1.74 21.01 2.80
N HIS A 342 -1.00 20.15 2.11
CA HIS A 342 -0.63 18.84 2.63
C HIS A 342 0.65 18.29 1.98
N SER A 343 1.21 17.27 2.60
CA SER A 343 2.25 16.42 2.01
C SER A 343 1.79 14.97 2.07
N PHE A 344 2.32 14.11 1.19
CA PHE A 344 2.08 12.67 1.30
C PHE A 344 3.30 11.83 0.92
N LEU A 345 3.23 10.58 1.32
CA LEU A 345 4.10 9.50 0.87
C LEU A 345 3.23 8.35 0.36
N GLU A 346 3.47 7.96 -0.89
CA GLU A 346 2.82 6.80 -1.50
C GLU A 346 3.79 5.92 -2.28
N ASN A 347 3.38 4.68 -2.48
CA ASN A 347 3.93 3.78 -3.48
C ASN A 347 2.94 3.68 -4.65
N PHE A 348 3.41 3.84 -5.89
CA PHE A 348 2.55 3.72 -7.08
C PHE A 348 2.79 2.44 -7.90
N ILE A 349 3.64 1.49 -7.40
CA ILE A 349 3.94 0.21 -8.05
C ILE A 349 3.66 -0.96 -7.08
N PRO A 350 2.68 -1.84 -7.35
CA PRO A 350 2.34 -2.97 -6.47
C PRO A 350 3.52 -3.89 -6.17
N GLU A 351 4.44 -4.08 -7.11
CA GLU A 351 5.60 -4.97 -7.02
C GLU A 351 6.59 -4.58 -5.92
N THR A 352 6.59 -3.31 -5.50
CA THR A 352 7.48 -2.80 -4.45
C THR A 352 6.77 -2.47 -3.14
N GLY A 353 5.49 -2.83 -3.01
CA GLY A 353 4.71 -2.54 -1.81
C GLY A 353 5.09 -3.35 -0.57
N ASN A 354 6.00 -4.32 -0.71
CA ASN A 354 6.62 -5.05 0.40
C ASN A 354 7.92 -4.41 0.89
N THR A 355 8.35 -3.30 0.30
CA THR A 355 9.58 -2.59 0.69
C THR A 355 9.24 -1.26 1.35
N GLY A 356 9.76 -1.04 2.55
CA GLY A 356 9.52 0.17 3.34
C GLY A 356 10.18 1.40 2.74
N ARG A 357 9.51 2.55 2.88
CA ARG A 357 10.01 3.87 2.46
C ARG A 357 9.65 4.94 3.48
N MET A 358 10.45 6.00 3.52
CA MET A 358 10.29 7.09 4.48
C MET A 358 10.73 8.42 3.87
N GLY A 359 10.03 9.51 4.22
CA GLY A 359 10.41 10.88 3.90
C GLY A 359 10.37 11.77 5.14
N LEU A 360 11.30 12.72 5.21
CA LEU A 360 11.38 13.75 6.25
C LEU A 360 10.93 15.08 5.64
N TYR A 361 9.93 15.70 6.24
CA TYR A 361 9.34 16.96 5.80
C TYR A 361 9.67 18.04 6.83
N THR A 362 10.41 19.08 6.43
CA THR A 362 10.90 20.12 7.34
C THR A 362 10.58 21.52 6.82
N HIS A 363 10.66 22.51 7.67
CA HIS A 363 10.55 23.92 7.30
C HIS A 363 9.33 24.25 6.42
N GLN A 364 8.15 23.76 6.85
CA GLN A 364 6.89 24.13 6.19
C GLN A 364 6.54 25.59 6.51
N TRP A 365 6.46 26.42 5.51
CA TRP A 365 6.08 27.83 5.64
C TRP A 365 5.06 28.24 4.59
N VAL A 366 4.20 29.15 4.96
CA VAL A 366 3.30 29.82 4.03
C VAL A 366 3.56 31.32 4.05
N ARG A 367 3.33 31.97 2.90
CA ARG A 367 3.37 33.44 2.80
C ARG A 367 2.01 33.93 2.38
N THR A 368 1.45 34.85 3.18
CA THR A 368 0.17 35.48 2.91
C THR A 368 0.25 36.48 1.77
N THR A 369 -0.89 36.92 1.26
CA THR A 369 -0.98 38.00 0.26
C THR A 369 -0.50 39.35 0.79
N THR A 370 -0.47 39.54 2.12
CA THR A 370 0.10 40.73 2.78
C THR A 370 1.62 40.66 2.92
N GLY A 371 2.24 39.53 2.55
CA GLY A 371 3.67 39.32 2.59
C GLY A 371 4.22 38.72 3.88
N GLN A 372 3.35 38.37 4.85
CA GLN A 372 3.74 37.76 6.10
C GLN A 372 4.09 36.27 5.92
N TRP A 373 5.24 35.84 6.45
CA TRP A 373 5.63 34.43 6.55
C TRP A 373 5.12 33.81 7.85
N LEU A 374 4.49 32.65 7.75
CA LEU A 374 3.96 31.88 8.89
C LEU A 374 4.46 30.44 8.81
N GLU A 375 5.06 29.94 9.89
CA GLU A 375 5.55 28.56 9.98
C GLU A 375 4.40 27.60 10.30
N LEU A 376 4.37 26.46 9.60
CA LEU A 376 3.40 25.39 9.84
C LEU A 376 4.05 24.33 10.76
N THR A 377 3.64 24.33 12.01
CA THR A 377 4.18 23.44 13.05
C THR A 377 3.23 22.34 13.48
N GLU A 378 2.01 22.33 12.90
CA GLU A 378 0.96 21.37 13.20
C GLU A 378 0.46 20.69 11.92
N ALA A 379 0.31 19.36 11.96
CA ALA A 379 -0.26 18.58 10.87
C ALA A 379 -1.15 17.45 11.39
N LYS A 380 -2.32 17.27 10.79
CA LYS A 380 -3.17 16.10 11.01
C LYS A 380 -2.64 14.94 10.16
N PHE A 381 -2.43 13.78 10.80
CA PHE A 381 -2.04 12.54 10.14
C PHE A 381 -3.26 11.87 9.52
N THR A 382 -3.27 11.66 8.21
CA THR A 382 -4.37 11.01 7.50
C THR A 382 -3.84 9.93 6.56
N GLY A 383 -4.72 9.11 6.01
CA GLY A 383 -4.39 8.07 5.04
C GLY A 383 -5.50 7.91 4.01
N ASP A 384 -5.17 7.22 2.94
CA ASP A 384 -6.07 6.89 1.84
C ASP A 384 -7.10 5.80 2.22
N ALA A 385 -7.90 5.37 1.25
CA ALA A 385 -8.88 4.30 1.42
C ALA A 385 -8.23 2.97 1.81
N THR A 386 -7.02 2.67 1.30
CA THR A 386 -6.27 1.44 1.62
C THR A 386 -5.89 1.39 3.10
N ALA A 387 -5.37 2.49 3.65
CA ALA A 387 -5.07 2.60 5.08
C ALA A 387 -6.34 2.46 5.94
N ARG A 388 -7.46 3.10 5.53
CA ARG A 388 -8.73 3.09 6.27
C ARG A 388 -9.47 1.76 6.23
N LYS A 389 -9.25 0.93 5.19
CA LYS A 389 -9.84 -0.42 5.08
C LYS A 389 -9.27 -1.39 6.11
N ASN A 390 -8.17 -1.05 6.79
CA ASN A 390 -7.44 -1.92 7.72
C ASN A 390 -6.93 -3.24 7.10
N TYR A 391 -6.72 -3.27 5.81
CA TYR A 391 -6.11 -4.41 5.13
C TYR A 391 -4.60 -4.44 5.28
N ARG A 392 -4.00 -3.28 5.59
CA ARG A 392 -2.57 -3.12 5.92
C ARG A 392 -2.41 -2.08 7.04
N LYS A 393 -1.47 -2.35 7.96
CA LYS A 393 -1.14 -1.47 9.09
C LYS A 393 0.35 -1.09 9.13
N ASP A 394 1.05 -1.22 8.02
CA ASP A 394 2.44 -0.83 7.89
C ASP A 394 2.56 0.60 7.35
N TYR A 395 2.07 1.53 8.15
CA TYR A 395 2.18 2.96 7.92
C TYR A 395 2.36 3.71 9.24
N ALA A 396 3.11 4.80 9.18
CA ALA A 396 3.37 5.65 10.33
C ALA A 396 3.64 7.10 9.90
N GLY A 397 3.49 7.99 10.84
CA GLY A 397 3.93 9.37 10.77
C GLY A 397 4.22 9.89 12.16
N GLY A 398 4.85 11.04 12.26
CA GLY A 398 5.20 11.62 13.54
C GLY A 398 6.17 12.79 13.40
N VAL A 399 6.86 13.08 14.51
CA VAL A 399 7.93 14.08 14.57
C VAL A 399 9.21 13.41 15.05
N ALA A 400 10.29 13.64 14.33
CA ALA A 400 11.63 13.20 14.70
C ALA A 400 12.64 14.30 14.37
N ASN A 401 13.51 14.65 15.34
CA ASN A 401 14.57 15.66 15.17
C ASN A 401 14.05 16.99 14.60
N GLY A 402 12.89 17.46 15.05
CA GLY A 402 12.27 18.72 14.60
C GLY A 402 11.60 18.67 13.22
N SER A 403 11.56 17.51 12.57
CA SER A 403 10.93 17.28 11.27
C SER A 403 9.69 16.44 11.43
N PHE A 404 8.66 16.66 10.60
CA PHE A 404 7.65 15.64 10.38
C PHE A 404 8.24 14.50 9.56
N TYR A 405 7.75 13.27 9.76
CA TYR A 405 8.06 12.15 8.89
C TYR A 405 6.80 11.41 8.48
N LEU A 406 6.87 10.78 7.32
CA LEU A 406 5.91 9.78 6.85
C LEU A 406 6.67 8.52 6.47
N ARG A 407 6.09 7.37 6.79
CA ARG A 407 6.63 6.04 6.48
C ARG A 407 5.50 5.11 6.10
N ASN A 408 5.70 4.29 5.05
CA ASN A 408 4.72 3.29 4.64
C ASN A 408 5.38 2.07 3.99
N CYS A 409 4.59 0.99 3.85
CA CYS A 409 5.01 -0.30 3.29
C CYS A 409 6.11 -1.01 4.09
N GLY A 410 6.52 -2.23 3.66
CA GLY A 410 7.59 -2.97 4.31
C GLY A 410 7.17 -3.80 5.53
N PHE A 411 5.89 -3.87 5.84
CA PHE A 411 5.31 -4.75 6.87
C PHE A 411 5.92 -4.60 8.28
N PHE A 412 6.25 -3.37 8.67
CA PHE A 412 6.68 -3.08 10.03
C PHE A 412 5.50 -3.09 11.03
N ASN A 413 5.80 -3.24 12.33
CA ASN A 413 4.81 -3.47 13.37
C ASN A 413 4.37 -2.22 14.14
N ASP A 414 5.19 -1.18 14.17
CA ASP A 414 4.99 0.08 14.89
C ASP A 414 4.15 1.09 14.10
N PHE A 415 2.91 0.71 13.75
CA PHE A 415 1.99 1.61 13.04
C PHE A 415 1.47 2.72 13.95
N VAL A 416 1.14 3.86 13.34
CA VAL A 416 0.53 5.00 14.04
C VAL A 416 -0.92 5.16 13.59
N PRO A 417 -1.90 5.24 14.52
CA PRO A 417 -3.30 5.45 14.19
C PRO A 417 -3.52 6.74 13.39
N LEU A 418 -4.42 6.67 12.41
CA LEU A 418 -4.83 7.83 11.63
C LEU A 418 -5.62 8.84 12.48
N ASP A 419 -5.77 10.04 11.94
CA ASP A 419 -6.56 11.17 12.45
C ASP A 419 -5.98 11.85 13.70
N GLY A 420 -4.83 11.42 14.20
CA GLY A 420 -4.05 12.12 15.22
C GLY A 420 -3.40 13.40 14.67
N THR A 421 -3.01 14.31 15.57
CA THR A 421 -2.33 15.55 15.23
C THR A 421 -0.90 15.51 15.74
N PHE A 422 0.05 15.82 14.86
CA PHE A 422 1.46 15.96 15.19
C PHE A 422 1.81 17.44 15.36
N ARG A 423 2.65 17.75 16.33
CA ARG A 423 3.19 19.09 16.58
C ARG A 423 4.70 19.02 16.71
N ARG A 424 5.41 19.87 15.98
CA ARG A 424 6.85 20.06 16.09
C ARG A 424 7.18 21.44 16.64
N ASN A 425 8.35 21.60 17.21
CA ASN A 425 8.82 22.91 17.60
C ASN A 425 9.03 23.81 16.38
N ALA A 426 8.77 25.10 16.52
CA ALA A 426 9.06 26.08 15.50
C ALA A 426 10.59 26.23 15.33
N ALA A 427 11.02 26.23 14.07
CA ALA A 427 12.42 26.50 13.74
C ALA A 427 12.75 27.99 13.75
N ASN A 428 11.73 28.85 13.58
CA ASN A 428 11.82 30.30 13.55
C ASN A 428 12.81 30.83 12.47
N LYS A 429 13.06 30.03 11.45
CA LYS A 429 13.97 30.38 10.36
C LYS A 429 13.16 30.59 9.08
N ILE A 430 12.83 31.85 8.80
CA ILE A 430 12.08 32.23 7.60
C ILE A 430 12.87 31.81 6.35
N PRO A 431 12.20 31.27 5.29
CA PRO A 431 12.84 30.96 4.03
C PRO A 431 13.48 32.22 3.40
N ASP A 432 14.77 32.11 3.04
CA ASP A 432 15.46 33.16 2.31
C ASP A 432 15.21 32.98 0.80
N ILE A 433 14.23 33.71 0.28
CA ILE A 433 13.79 33.66 -1.11
C ILE A 433 13.77 35.06 -1.71
N ASN A 434 14.61 35.28 -2.68
CA ASN A 434 14.56 36.49 -3.52
C ASN A 434 13.57 36.28 -4.68
N PHE A 435 12.33 36.72 -4.50
CA PHE A 435 11.26 36.57 -5.51
C PHE A 435 11.54 37.29 -6.84
N SER A 436 12.42 38.32 -6.85
CA SER A 436 12.72 39.11 -8.07
C SER A 436 13.60 38.34 -9.05
N ILE A 437 14.30 37.29 -8.60
CA ILE A 437 15.22 36.48 -9.43
C ILE A 437 14.71 35.05 -9.66
N LEU A 438 13.47 34.72 -9.22
CA LEU A 438 12.90 33.45 -9.57
C LEU A 438 12.72 33.31 -11.08
N PRO A 439 13.10 32.13 -11.69
CA PRO A 439 13.13 31.96 -13.15
C PRO A 439 11.74 31.95 -13.80
#